data_a8d5ba73b7e8994e10d518eff9ae10db
#
_entry.id   a8d5ba73b7e8994e10d518eff9ae10db
#
_cell.length_a   1.000
_cell.length_b   1.000
_cell.length_c   1.000
_cell.angle_alpha   90.00
_cell.angle_beta   90.00
_cell.angle_gamma   90.00
#
_symmetry.space_group_name_H-M   'P 1'
#
loop_
_entity.id
_entity.type
_entity.pdbx_description
1 polymer ?
#
loop_
_entity_poly.entity_id
_entity_poly.type
_entity_poly.pdbx_seq_one_letter_code
_entity_poly.pdbx_strand_id
1 'polypeptide(L)'
;MTKILNFLFKIYFWIVILFLLLPLIIVIPISFVNSKYLQFPPTDFSLRWYVNYLDDPHFLTSTLNSLYLGFSSSIIATIIGTMAAIGLSKTNFFGKKILIGLLLSPLIFPVIILGLGLYIFLANLNLIENFYALIIAHAALVMPFSLIIISTSLINFDTTLERAARVLGASPFKAFWFVTLPYIKPAVISSAIFSFFISFDELVIALFISGKIWTLPQRIWQDLKYEIDPTIAAVGSVLIIITFFGILFGTLIQKKSRKIFREKL
;
A
#
# COMPACT_ATOMS: atom_id res chain seq x y z
N MET A 1 -28.95 -7.75 -31.83
CA MET A 1 -28.77 -6.66 -30.84
C MET A 1 -27.65 -6.96 -29.82
N THR A 2 -27.59 -8.13 -29.24
CA THR A 2 -26.58 -8.50 -28.21
C THR A 2 -25.10 -8.51 -28.69
N LYS A 3 -24.83 -8.94 -29.94
CA LYS A 3 -23.45 -8.97 -30.49
C LYS A 3 -22.87 -7.56 -30.72
N ILE A 4 -23.70 -6.63 -31.23
CA ILE A 4 -23.29 -5.23 -31.46
C ILE A 4 -23.04 -4.54 -30.10
N LEU A 5 -23.96 -4.74 -29.14
CA LEU A 5 -23.80 -4.18 -27.79
C LEU A 5 -22.55 -4.69 -27.10
N ASN A 6 -22.25 -5.99 -27.19
CA ASN A 6 -21.05 -6.59 -26.67
C ASN A 6 -19.76 -6.06 -27.36
N PHE A 7 -19.84 -5.76 -28.65
CA PHE A 7 -18.72 -5.17 -29.38
C PHE A 7 -18.47 -3.73 -28.94
N LEU A 8 -19.51 -2.92 -28.84
CA LEU A 8 -19.43 -1.54 -28.35
C LEU A 8 -18.90 -1.49 -26.89
N PHE A 9 -19.38 -2.42 -26.05
CA PHE A 9 -18.89 -2.53 -24.67
C PHE A 9 -17.40 -2.88 -24.61
N LYS A 10 -16.89 -3.75 -25.48
CA LYS A 10 -15.46 -4.06 -25.56
C LYS A 10 -14.65 -2.84 -26.01
N ILE A 11 -15.13 -2.10 -26.99
CA ILE A 11 -14.45 -0.86 -27.44
C ILE A 11 -14.39 0.14 -26.30
N TYR A 12 -15.53 0.40 -25.64
CA TYR A 12 -15.59 1.30 -24.49
C TYR A 12 -14.62 0.86 -23.38
N PHE A 13 -14.60 -0.44 -23.04
CA PHE A 13 -13.68 -0.99 -22.05
C PHE A 13 -12.21 -0.69 -22.39
N TRP A 14 -11.79 -0.92 -23.64
CA TRP A 14 -10.42 -0.66 -24.06
C TRP A 14 -10.08 0.83 -24.10
N ILE A 15 -11.03 1.70 -24.49
CA ILE A 15 -10.84 3.15 -24.42
C ILE A 15 -10.62 3.60 -22.99
N VAL A 16 -11.42 3.12 -22.04
CA VAL A 16 -11.26 3.46 -20.60
C VAL A 16 -9.91 2.97 -20.08
N ILE A 17 -9.53 1.73 -20.38
CA ILE A 17 -8.23 1.19 -19.97
C ILE A 17 -7.08 2.00 -20.56
N LEU A 18 -7.14 2.33 -21.85
CA LEU A 18 -6.10 3.14 -22.51
C LEU A 18 -6.02 4.54 -21.87
N PHE A 19 -7.15 5.17 -21.60
CA PHE A 19 -7.21 6.48 -20.94
C PHE A 19 -6.58 6.45 -19.53
N LEU A 20 -6.84 5.42 -18.74
CA LEU A 20 -6.27 5.26 -17.40
C LEU A 20 -4.77 4.95 -17.43
N LEU A 21 -4.29 4.21 -18.45
CA LEU A 21 -2.87 3.87 -18.59
C LEU A 21 -2.07 4.97 -19.28
N LEU A 22 -2.71 5.88 -20.01
CA LEU A 22 -2.04 6.90 -20.81
C LEU A 22 -1.03 7.76 -20.00
N PRO A 23 -1.36 8.27 -18.79
CA PRO A 23 -0.38 9.00 -17.99
C PRO A 23 0.86 8.16 -17.67
N LEU A 24 0.69 6.88 -17.32
CA LEU A 24 1.82 5.98 -17.02
C LEU A 24 2.68 5.72 -18.27
N ILE A 25 2.02 5.54 -19.43
CA ILE A 25 2.69 5.30 -20.71
C ILE A 25 3.50 6.55 -21.14
N ILE A 26 3.03 7.76 -20.82
CA ILE A 26 3.72 9.01 -21.15
C ILE A 26 4.92 9.26 -20.24
N VAL A 27 4.83 8.93 -18.96
CA VAL A 27 5.94 9.14 -17.99
C VAL A 27 7.18 8.34 -18.40
N ILE A 28 7.02 7.11 -18.90
CA ILE A 28 8.15 6.26 -19.28
C ILE A 28 9.01 6.89 -20.40
N PRO A 29 8.48 7.33 -21.57
CA PRO A 29 9.29 8.01 -22.57
C PRO A 29 9.92 9.33 -22.08
N ILE A 30 9.19 10.13 -21.29
CA ILE A 30 9.69 11.39 -20.73
C ILE A 30 10.90 11.15 -19.83
N SER A 31 10.97 10.03 -19.12
CA SER A 31 12.11 9.71 -18.25
C SER A 31 13.44 9.52 -18.98
N PHE A 32 13.41 9.30 -20.29
CA PHE A 32 14.60 9.18 -21.15
C PHE A 32 14.99 10.48 -21.85
N VAL A 33 14.30 11.60 -21.60
CA VAL A 33 14.63 12.87 -22.23
C VAL A 33 16.06 13.31 -21.88
N ASN A 34 16.81 13.83 -22.85
CA ASN A 34 18.15 14.38 -22.60
C ASN A 34 18.11 15.85 -22.14
N SER A 35 17.03 16.57 -22.44
CA SER A 35 16.79 17.95 -22.03
C SER A 35 16.72 18.08 -20.50
N LYS A 36 17.02 19.26 -19.97
CA LYS A 36 16.78 19.63 -18.57
C LYS A 36 15.29 19.86 -18.25
N TYR A 37 14.44 19.90 -19.28
CA TYR A 37 13.01 20.13 -19.14
C TYR A 37 12.23 18.88 -19.53
N LEU A 38 11.10 18.64 -18.87
CA LEU A 38 10.16 17.62 -19.26
C LEU A 38 9.58 17.95 -20.64
N GLN A 39 9.84 17.12 -21.64
CA GLN A 39 9.41 17.31 -23.03
C GLN A 39 8.79 16.01 -23.55
N PHE A 40 7.62 16.14 -24.19
CA PHE A 40 6.95 15.04 -24.87
C PHE A 40 6.52 15.46 -26.27
N PRO A 41 6.80 14.67 -27.32
CA PRO A 41 7.70 13.50 -27.32
C PRO A 41 9.17 13.90 -27.07
N PRO A 42 10.00 13.02 -26.48
CA PRO A 42 11.42 13.29 -26.31
C PRO A 42 12.10 13.39 -27.69
N THR A 43 12.93 14.40 -27.86
CA THR A 43 13.71 14.60 -29.09
C THR A 43 14.98 13.76 -29.10
N ASP A 44 15.61 13.62 -27.93
CA ASP A 44 16.83 12.85 -27.72
C ASP A 44 16.66 11.93 -26.52
N PHE A 45 17.23 10.72 -26.59
CA PHE A 45 17.15 9.74 -25.52
C PHE A 45 18.45 9.64 -24.73
N SER A 46 18.36 9.65 -23.41
CA SER A 46 19.49 9.53 -22.49
C SER A 46 19.08 8.79 -21.21
N LEU A 47 20.04 8.11 -20.61
CA LEU A 47 19.90 7.54 -19.26
C LEU A 47 20.37 8.49 -18.15
N ARG A 48 20.70 9.75 -18.51
CA ARG A 48 21.27 10.75 -17.60
C ARG A 48 20.50 10.87 -16.29
N TRP A 49 19.16 10.90 -16.34
CA TRP A 49 18.32 11.12 -15.18
C TRP A 49 18.21 9.89 -14.26
N TYR A 50 18.41 8.70 -14.84
CA TYR A 50 18.55 7.47 -14.03
C TYR A 50 19.89 7.44 -13.29
N VAL A 51 20.97 7.88 -13.98
CA VAL A 51 22.29 8.02 -13.34
C VAL A 51 22.21 9.08 -12.24
N ASN A 52 21.59 10.24 -12.52
CA ASN A 52 21.38 11.29 -11.52
C ASN A 52 20.61 10.79 -10.29
N TYR A 53 19.55 10.01 -10.49
CA TYR A 53 18.80 9.39 -9.38
C TYR A 53 19.66 8.45 -8.53
N LEU A 54 20.51 7.65 -9.17
CA LEU A 54 21.37 6.69 -8.48
C LEU A 54 22.59 7.33 -7.81
N ASP A 55 23.09 8.43 -8.37
CA ASP A 55 24.28 9.13 -7.87
C ASP A 55 23.93 10.19 -6.80
N ASP A 56 22.66 10.61 -6.69
CA ASP A 56 22.23 11.54 -5.63
C ASP A 56 21.95 10.78 -4.32
N PRO A 57 22.81 10.97 -3.28
CA PRO A 57 22.63 10.31 -2.00
C PRO A 57 21.31 10.66 -1.32
N HIS A 58 20.73 11.85 -1.60
CA HIS A 58 19.47 12.28 -1.01
C HIS A 58 18.29 11.51 -1.59
N PHE A 59 18.28 11.24 -2.91
CA PHE A 59 17.24 10.40 -3.52
C PHE A 59 17.32 8.96 -3.01
N LEU A 60 18.52 8.38 -2.98
CA LEU A 60 18.69 7.01 -2.49
C LEU A 60 18.28 6.86 -1.02
N THR A 61 18.73 7.79 -0.16
CA THR A 61 18.36 7.76 1.26
C THR A 61 16.86 7.92 1.45
N SER A 62 16.23 8.85 0.72
CA SER A 62 14.77 9.05 0.77
C SER A 62 14.00 7.81 0.29
N THR A 63 14.49 7.13 -0.73
CA THR A 63 13.92 5.87 -1.23
C THR A 63 14.02 4.77 -0.18
N LEU A 64 15.19 4.59 0.44
CA LEU A 64 15.40 3.60 1.49
C LEU A 64 14.54 3.90 2.73
N ASN A 65 14.44 5.17 3.13
CA ASN A 65 13.57 5.60 4.21
C ASN A 65 12.11 5.24 3.92
N SER A 66 11.61 5.53 2.70
CA SER A 66 10.24 5.18 2.31
C SER A 66 10.00 3.68 2.28
N LEU A 67 10.96 2.89 1.79
CA LEU A 67 10.86 1.43 1.81
C LEU A 67 10.80 0.90 3.24
N TYR A 68 11.71 1.33 4.10
CA TYR A 68 11.76 0.89 5.49
C TYR A 68 10.50 1.33 6.27
N LEU A 69 10.06 2.58 6.07
CA LEU A 69 8.83 3.12 6.65
C LEU A 69 7.61 2.31 6.20
N GLY A 70 7.47 2.11 4.89
CA GLY A 70 6.36 1.36 4.31
C GLY A 70 6.29 -0.08 4.79
N PHE A 71 7.43 -0.79 4.82
CA PHE A 71 7.48 -2.17 5.33
C PHE A 71 7.16 -2.24 6.83
N SER A 72 7.79 -1.41 7.64
CA SER A 72 7.61 -1.45 9.10
C SER A 72 6.18 -1.09 9.49
N SER A 73 5.62 -0.02 8.94
CA SER A 73 4.25 0.39 9.22
C SER A 73 3.21 -0.59 8.70
N SER A 74 3.42 -1.18 7.51
CA SER A 74 2.49 -2.19 6.97
C SER A 74 2.46 -3.47 7.79
N ILE A 75 3.60 -3.93 8.30
CA ILE A 75 3.67 -5.10 9.19
C ILE A 75 2.92 -4.82 10.48
N ILE A 76 3.17 -3.69 11.14
CA ILE A 76 2.51 -3.31 12.39
C ILE A 76 1.00 -3.18 12.16
N ALA A 77 0.60 -2.45 11.13
CA ALA A 77 -0.81 -2.25 10.78
C ALA A 77 -1.54 -3.57 10.46
N THR A 78 -0.88 -4.47 9.74
CA THR A 78 -1.45 -5.78 9.39
C THR A 78 -1.61 -6.65 10.63
N ILE A 79 -0.64 -6.68 11.52
CA ILE A 79 -0.73 -7.45 12.77
C ILE A 79 -1.89 -6.91 13.64
N ILE A 80 -1.90 -5.60 13.91
CA ILE A 80 -2.93 -4.96 14.74
C ILE A 80 -4.31 -5.10 14.09
N GLY A 81 -4.42 -4.83 12.78
CA GLY A 81 -5.65 -4.96 12.01
C GLY A 81 -6.19 -6.40 12.00
N THR A 82 -5.29 -7.41 11.91
CA THR A 82 -5.67 -8.83 12.00
C THR A 82 -6.21 -9.16 13.39
N MET A 83 -5.52 -8.74 14.44
CA MET A 83 -5.96 -8.96 15.82
C MET A 83 -7.31 -8.30 16.09
N ALA A 84 -7.48 -7.06 15.65
CA ALA A 84 -8.73 -6.32 15.75
C ALA A 84 -9.87 -7.00 14.97
N ALA A 85 -9.63 -7.41 13.72
CA ALA A 85 -10.62 -8.11 12.89
C ALA A 85 -11.11 -9.41 13.54
N ILE A 86 -10.18 -10.22 14.07
CA ILE A 86 -10.52 -11.48 14.76
C ILE A 86 -11.30 -11.20 16.05
N GLY A 87 -10.84 -10.27 16.88
CA GLY A 87 -11.51 -9.90 18.12
C GLY A 87 -12.95 -9.42 17.86
N LEU A 88 -13.10 -8.51 16.89
CA LEU A 88 -14.40 -7.95 16.53
C LEU A 88 -15.32 -8.97 15.85
N SER A 89 -14.81 -9.93 15.09
CA SER A 89 -15.62 -10.96 14.43
C SER A 89 -16.20 -11.98 15.44
N LYS A 90 -15.43 -12.32 16.48
CA LYS A 90 -15.77 -13.38 17.44
C LYS A 90 -16.56 -12.91 18.67
N THR A 91 -16.61 -11.60 18.93
CA THR A 91 -17.19 -11.07 20.15
C THR A 91 -18.33 -10.08 19.88
N ASN A 92 -19.34 -10.13 20.76
CA ASN A 92 -20.38 -9.11 20.81
C ASN A 92 -20.33 -8.48 22.22
N PHE A 93 -20.04 -7.19 22.28
CA PHE A 93 -19.95 -6.45 23.55
C PHE A 93 -20.52 -5.05 23.39
N PHE A 94 -20.89 -4.46 24.54
CA PHE A 94 -21.36 -3.08 24.59
C PHE A 94 -20.22 -2.14 24.10
N GLY A 95 -20.56 -1.21 23.19
CA GLY A 95 -19.56 -0.28 22.64
C GLY A 95 -18.79 -0.79 21.40
N LYS A 96 -19.03 -2.02 20.91
CA LYS A 96 -18.37 -2.56 19.70
C LYS A 96 -18.47 -1.61 18.50
N LYS A 97 -19.64 -1.00 18.26
CA LYS A 97 -19.83 -0.05 17.16
C LYS A 97 -18.98 1.21 17.33
N ILE A 98 -18.84 1.70 18.56
CA ILE A 98 -18.01 2.87 18.88
C ILE A 98 -16.52 2.51 18.62
N LEU A 99 -16.08 1.36 19.09
CA LEU A 99 -14.71 0.89 18.86
C LEU A 99 -14.40 0.75 17.36
N ILE A 100 -15.31 0.17 16.58
CA ILE A 100 -15.16 0.11 15.11
C ILE A 100 -15.05 1.52 14.51
N GLY A 101 -15.92 2.45 14.93
CA GLY A 101 -15.86 3.83 14.50
C GLY A 101 -14.53 4.51 14.82
N LEU A 102 -13.99 4.30 16.02
CA LEU A 102 -12.68 4.81 16.42
C LEU A 102 -11.54 4.20 15.59
N LEU A 103 -11.55 2.89 15.36
CA LEU A 103 -10.54 2.21 14.56
C LEU A 103 -10.58 2.62 13.08
N LEU A 104 -11.74 2.99 12.56
CA LEU A 104 -11.92 3.45 11.19
C LEU A 104 -11.82 4.98 11.06
N SER A 105 -11.73 5.71 12.15
CA SER A 105 -11.69 7.17 12.15
C SER A 105 -10.61 7.79 11.28
N PRO A 106 -9.39 7.22 11.13
CA PRO A 106 -8.37 7.79 10.25
C PRO A 106 -8.79 7.87 8.77
N LEU A 107 -9.75 7.03 8.33
CA LEU A 107 -10.29 7.08 6.97
C LEU A 107 -11.30 8.21 6.75
N ILE A 108 -11.90 8.71 7.82
CA ILE A 108 -12.97 9.72 7.76
C ILE A 108 -12.39 11.12 7.81
N PHE A 109 -11.31 11.32 8.58
CA PHE A 109 -10.70 12.62 8.71
C PHE A 109 -9.84 12.98 7.49
N PRO A 110 -9.86 14.25 7.03
CA PRO A 110 -8.89 14.72 6.05
C PRO A 110 -7.47 14.50 6.57
N VAL A 111 -6.61 13.90 5.74
CA VAL A 111 -5.24 13.49 6.14
C VAL A 111 -4.40 14.66 6.68
N ILE A 112 -4.64 15.88 6.18
CA ILE A 112 -3.95 17.07 6.65
C ILE A 112 -4.32 17.42 8.10
N ILE A 113 -5.59 17.24 8.50
CA ILE A 113 -6.04 17.45 9.88
C ILE A 113 -5.45 16.37 10.79
N LEU A 114 -5.42 15.14 10.31
CA LEU A 114 -4.80 14.02 11.03
C LEU A 114 -3.29 14.27 11.21
N GLY A 115 -2.60 14.70 10.16
CA GLY A 115 -1.17 15.05 10.22
C GLY A 115 -0.87 16.17 11.21
N LEU A 116 -1.69 17.23 11.21
CA LEU A 116 -1.54 18.32 12.16
C LEU A 116 -1.82 17.88 13.60
N GLY A 117 -2.87 17.08 13.81
CA GLY A 117 -3.17 16.53 15.14
C GLY A 117 -2.06 15.64 15.68
N LEU A 118 -1.51 14.75 14.83
CA LEU A 118 -0.36 13.93 15.16
C LEU A 118 0.90 14.75 15.43
N TYR A 119 1.14 15.82 14.65
CA TYR A 119 2.24 16.75 14.87
C TYR A 119 2.17 17.36 16.27
N ILE A 120 1.02 17.96 16.63
CA ILE A 120 0.83 18.58 17.94
C ILE A 120 1.02 17.55 19.07
N PHE A 121 0.45 16.37 18.92
CA PHE A 121 0.57 15.27 19.89
C PHE A 121 2.03 14.83 20.08
N LEU A 122 2.74 14.55 18.99
CA LEU A 122 4.12 14.08 19.02
C LEU A 122 5.10 15.19 19.42
N ALA A 123 4.84 16.46 19.09
CA ALA A 123 5.63 17.58 19.53
C ALA A 123 5.61 17.73 21.06
N ASN A 124 4.44 17.57 21.70
CA ASN A 124 4.31 17.59 23.14
C ASN A 124 5.08 16.44 23.84
N LEU A 125 5.33 15.35 23.12
CA LEU A 125 6.12 14.22 23.60
C LEU A 125 7.60 14.31 23.21
N ASN A 126 8.04 15.36 22.51
CA ASN A 126 9.37 15.52 21.93
C ASN A 126 9.77 14.38 20.98
N LEU A 127 8.78 13.87 20.19
CA LEU A 127 8.96 12.76 19.26
C LEU A 127 8.91 13.21 17.79
N ILE A 128 8.99 14.50 17.51
CA ILE A 128 9.19 15.00 16.13
C ILE A 128 10.62 14.66 15.69
N GLU A 129 10.80 14.42 14.39
CA GLU A 129 12.06 13.93 13.78
C GLU A 129 12.47 12.53 14.28
N ASN A 130 11.52 11.79 14.90
CA ASN A 130 11.77 10.42 15.33
C ASN A 130 11.19 9.43 14.33
N PHE A 131 12.05 8.59 13.76
CA PHE A 131 11.66 7.64 12.74
C PHE A 131 10.66 6.58 13.24
N TYR A 132 10.77 6.17 14.50
CA TYR A 132 9.83 5.21 15.10
C TYR A 132 8.44 5.83 15.32
N ALA A 133 8.40 7.10 15.71
CA ALA A 133 7.13 7.83 15.81
C ALA A 133 6.46 7.98 14.45
N LEU A 134 7.23 8.23 13.38
CA LEU A 134 6.75 8.27 12.01
C LEU A 134 6.19 6.90 11.58
N ILE A 135 6.87 5.78 11.90
CA ILE A 135 6.37 4.43 11.61
C ILE A 135 5.03 4.18 12.31
N ILE A 136 4.88 4.56 13.57
CA ILE A 136 3.63 4.36 14.33
C ILE A 136 2.52 5.23 13.76
N ALA A 137 2.80 6.48 13.37
CA ALA A 137 1.84 7.36 12.74
C ALA A 137 1.32 6.79 11.40
N HIS A 138 2.23 6.30 10.54
CA HIS A 138 1.86 5.63 9.30
C HIS A 138 1.09 4.33 9.57
N ALA A 139 1.51 3.52 10.55
CA ALA A 139 0.81 2.29 10.92
C ALA A 139 -0.63 2.58 11.38
N ALA A 140 -0.85 3.64 12.16
CA ALA A 140 -2.17 4.07 12.60
C ALA A 140 -3.06 4.52 11.42
N LEU A 141 -2.49 5.22 10.43
CA LEU A 141 -3.19 5.62 9.22
C LEU A 141 -3.65 4.41 8.37
N VAL A 142 -2.76 3.41 8.19
CA VAL A 142 -3.03 2.31 7.26
C VAL A 142 -3.70 1.09 7.92
N MET A 143 -3.73 1.01 9.26
CA MET A 143 -4.36 -0.09 10.00
C MET A 143 -5.85 -0.30 9.68
N PRO A 144 -6.68 0.75 9.48
CA PRO A 144 -8.07 0.58 9.09
C PRO A 144 -8.28 -0.26 7.83
N PHE A 145 -7.39 -0.12 6.84
CA PHE A 145 -7.46 -0.90 5.61
C PHE A 145 -7.23 -2.39 5.88
N SER A 146 -6.25 -2.71 6.72
CA SER A 146 -6.01 -4.09 7.15
C SER A 146 -7.22 -4.65 7.91
N LEU A 147 -7.81 -3.87 8.80
CA LEU A 147 -9.02 -4.24 9.52
C LEU A 147 -10.17 -4.58 8.56
N ILE A 148 -10.44 -3.73 7.56
CA ILE A 148 -11.54 -3.93 6.60
C ILE A 148 -11.29 -5.17 5.74
N ILE A 149 -10.10 -5.29 5.13
CA ILE A 149 -9.78 -6.40 4.22
C ILE A 149 -9.88 -7.75 4.93
N ILE A 150 -9.34 -7.84 6.15
CA ILE A 150 -9.33 -9.08 6.90
C ILE A 150 -10.71 -9.39 7.49
N SER A 151 -11.45 -8.38 7.97
CA SER A 151 -12.83 -8.56 8.44
C SER A 151 -13.74 -9.09 7.33
N THR A 152 -13.60 -8.58 6.11
CA THR A 152 -14.37 -9.06 4.94
C THR A 152 -14.07 -10.54 4.65
N SER A 153 -12.82 -10.98 4.80
CA SER A 153 -12.46 -12.39 4.65
C SER A 153 -13.06 -13.25 5.77
N LEU A 154 -13.09 -12.74 7.02
CA LEU A 154 -13.65 -13.45 8.16
C LEU A 154 -15.19 -13.60 8.10
N ILE A 155 -15.90 -12.68 7.45
CA ILE A 155 -17.36 -12.80 7.24
C ILE A 155 -17.70 -14.07 6.48
N ASN A 156 -16.87 -14.45 5.51
CA ASN A 156 -17.07 -15.64 4.69
C ASN A 156 -16.46 -16.93 5.28
N PHE A 157 -15.85 -16.82 6.47
CA PHE A 157 -15.22 -17.97 7.13
C PHE A 157 -16.27 -18.80 7.89
N ASP A 158 -16.34 -20.10 7.56
CA ASP A 158 -17.19 -21.03 8.30
C ASP A 158 -16.58 -21.36 9.67
N THR A 159 -17.16 -20.78 10.71
CA THR A 159 -16.71 -20.99 12.10
C THR A 159 -16.90 -22.44 12.59
N THR A 160 -17.67 -23.27 11.88
CA THR A 160 -17.83 -24.70 12.22
C THR A 160 -16.51 -25.46 12.09
N LEU A 161 -15.64 -25.08 11.16
CA LEU A 161 -14.31 -25.65 10.98
C LEU A 161 -13.42 -25.45 12.21
N GLU A 162 -13.45 -24.27 12.81
CA GLU A 162 -12.70 -23.97 14.03
C GLU A 162 -13.28 -24.75 15.22
N ARG A 163 -14.62 -24.84 15.31
CA ARG A 163 -15.30 -25.62 16.34
C ARG A 163 -14.97 -27.10 16.21
N ALA A 164 -15.00 -27.67 15.02
CA ALA A 164 -14.65 -29.07 14.79
C ALA A 164 -13.20 -29.37 15.22
N ALA A 165 -12.24 -28.49 14.89
CA ALA A 165 -10.86 -28.63 15.35
C ALA A 165 -10.76 -28.64 16.89
N ARG A 166 -11.56 -27.81 17.57
CA ARG A 166 -11.58 -27.76 19.03
C ARG A 166 -12.22 -29.01 19.66
N VAL A 167 -13.26 -29.57 19.04
CA VAL A 167 -13.86 -30.88 19.48
C VAL A 167 -12.84 -32.00 19.34
N LEU A 168 -11.96 -31.94 18.32
CA LEU A 168 -10.85 -32.89 18.14
C LEU A 168 -9.65 -32.64 19.07
N GLY A 169 -9.77 -31.74 20.06
CA GLY A 169 -8.75 -31.49 21.07
C GLY A 169 -7.78 -30.37 20.77
N ALA A 170 -7.98 -29.59 19.70
CA ALA A 170 -7.14 -28.43 19.43
C ALA A 170 -7.44 -27.30 20.44
N SER A 171 -6.39 -26.70 21.03
CA SER A 171 -6.54 -25.47 21.80
C SER A 171 -7.01 -24.32 20.89
N PRO A 172 -7.60 -23.23 21.45
CA PRO A 172 -8.02 -22.06 20.67
C PRO A 172 -6.89 -21.49 19.80
N PHE A 173 -5.66 -21.45 20.30
CA PHE A 173 -4.49 -21.00 19.56
C PHE A 173 -4.14 -21.95 18.40
N LYS A 174 -4.17 -23.27 18.63
CA LYS A 174 -3.94 -24.25 17.56
C LYS A 174 -5.03 -24.18 16.49
N ALA A 175 -6.30 -24.06 16.88
CA ALA A 175 -7.41 -23.91 15.94
C ALA A 175 -7.27 -22.64 15.09
N PHE A 176 -6.90 -21.51 15.70
CA PHE A 176 -6.57 -20.29 14.95
C PHE A 176 -5.42 -20.52 13.96
N TRP A 177 -4.30 -21.06 14.42
CA TRP A 177 -3.08 -21.16 13.63
C TRP A 177 -3.20 -22.15 12.45
N PHE A 178 -3.91 -23.26 12.66
CA PHE A 178 -4.00 -24.33 11.66
C PHE A 178 -5.30 -24.29 10.83
N VAL A 179 -6.33 -23.56 11.25
CA VAL A 179 -7.62 -23.50 10.54
C VAL A 179 -7.93 -22.07 10.09
N THR A 180 -8.02 -21.11 11.02
CA THR A 180 -8.44 -19.74 10.70
C THR A 180 -7.38 -18.99 9.92
N LEU A 181 -6.12 -18.98 10.38
CA LEU A 181 -5.04 -18.24 9.74
C LEU A 181 -4.74 -18.70 8.29
N PRO A 182 -4.67 -19.99 7.98
CA PRO A 182 -4.52 -20.44 6.60
C PRO A 182 -5.65 -19.97 5.67
N TYR A 183 -6.88 -19.92 6.17
CA TYR A 183 -8.01 -19.42 5.40
C TYR A 183 -7.90 -17.92 5.10
N ILE A 184 -7.59 -17.10 6.11
CA ILE A 184 -7.46 -15.65 5.94
C ILE A 184 -6.10 -15.21 5.39
N LYS A 185 -5.12 -16.11 5.24
CA LYS A 185 -3.76 -15.80 4.79
C LYS A 185 -3.72 -14.95 3.50
N PRO A 186 -4.53 -15.23 2.47
CA PRO A 186 -4.57 -14.38 1.27
C PRO A 186 -5.00 -12.93 1.58
N ALA A 187 -5.97 -12.75 2.48
CA ALA A 187 -6.41 -11.43 2.91
C ALA A 187 -5.35 -10.70 3.74
N VAL A 188 -4.63 -11.41 4.62
CA VAL A 188 -3.52 -10.87 5.40
C VAL A 188 -2.39 -10.38 4.47
N ILE A 189 -2.01 -11.19 3.48
CA ILE A 189 -0.99 -10.79 2.49
C ILE A 189 -1.46 -9.59 1.67
N SER A 190 -2.70 -9.61 1.19
CA SER A 190 -3.27 -8.51 0.41
C SER A 190 -3.34 -7.22 1.23
N SER A 191 -3.71 -7.31 2.51
CA SER A 191 -3.75 -6.14 3.39
C SER A 191 -2.36 -5.57 3.67
N ALA A 192 -1.35 -6.43 3.84
CA ALA A 192 0.03 -6.00 4.03
C ALA A 192 0.57 -5.24 2.80
N ILE A 193 0.33 -5.80 1.60
CA ILE A 193 0.72 -5.17 0.33
C ILE A 193 0.01 -3.81 0.17
N PHE A 194 -1.31 -3.77 0.41
CA PHE A 194 -2.09 -2.54 0.28
C PHE A 194 -1.65 -1.47 1.28
N SER A 195 -1.44 -1.85 2.55
CA SER A 195 -0.94 -0.96 3.59
C SER A 195 0.47 -0.44 3.27
N PHE A 196 1.32 -1.27 2.67
CA PHE A 196 2.65 -0.85 2.22
C PHE A 196 2.55 0.25 1.16
N PHE A 197 1.74 0.07 0.11
CA PHE A 197 1.63 1.07 -0.95
C PHE A 197 1.05 2.38 -0.43
N ILE A 198 0.02 2.35 0.42
CA ILE A 198 -0.55 3.57 1.01
C ILE A 198 0.49 4.30 1.89
N SER A 199 1.24 3.56 2.71
CA SER A 199 2.28 4.15 3.55
C SER A 199 3.46 4.67 2.74
N PHE A 200 3.83 3.99 1.65
CA PHE A 200 4.92 4.39 0.77
C PHE A 200 4.63 5.69 0.02
N ASP A 201 3.37 5.91 -0.40
CA ASP A 201 2.90 7.08 -1.14
C ASP A 201 2.48 8.25 -0.23
N GLU A 202 2.44 8.03 1.09
CA GLU A 202 1.95 9.01 2.05
C GLU A 202 2.94 10.16 2.23
N LEU A 203 2.52 11.34 1.79
CA LEU A 203 3.31 12.56 1.84
C LEU A 203 2.97 13.43 3.05
N VAL A 204 1.68 13.57 3.36
CA VAL A 204 1.19 14.63 4.24
C VAL A 204 1.63 14.43 5.69
N ILE A 205 1.46 13.20 6.22
CA ILE A 205 1.92 12.87 7.57
C ILE A 205 3.43 13.02 7.67
N ALA A 206 4.16 12.56 6.64
CA ALA A 206 5.60 12.71 6.59
C ALA A 206 6.02 14.19 6.63
N LEU A 207 5.36 15.09 5.87
CA LEU A 207 5.65 16.53 5.89
C LEU A 207 5.54 17.17 7.28
N PHE A 208 4.62 16.68 8.12
CA PHE A 208 4.45 17.21 9.47
C PHE A 208 5.42 16.63 10.50
N ILE A 209 5.78 15.33 10.39
CA ILE A 209 6.41 14.59 11.49
C ILE A 209 7.88 14.28 11.24
N SER A 210 8.27 14.06 9.97
CA SER A 210 9.58 13.49 9.65
C SER A 210 10.77 14.43 9.90
N GLY A 211 10.55 15.75 9.86
CA GLY A 211 11.61 16.74 10.03
C GLY A 211 12.71 16.57 8.97
N LYS A 212 13.91 16.16 9.43
CA LYS A 212 15.07 15.94 8.55
C LYS A 212 15.12 14.55 7.90
N ILE A 213 14.21 13.65 8.28
CA ILE A 213 14.16 12.28 7.77
C ILE A 213 13.26 12.28 6.51
N TRP A 214 13.84 12.54 5.38
CA TRP A 214 13.06 12.66 4.15
C TRP A 214 12.62 11.30 3.61
N THR A 215 11.35 11.26 3.18
CA THR A 215 10.79 10.16 2.40
C THR A 215 10.83 10.50 0.91
N LEU A 216 10.69 9.50 0.06
CA LEU A 216 10.71 9.69 -1.40
C LEU A 216 9.59 10.64 -1.89
N PRO A 217 8.31 10.52 -1.43
CA PRO A 217 7.28 11.50 -1.78
C PRO A 217 7.62 12.92 -1.35
N GLN A 218 8.26 13.11 -0.18
CA GLN A 218 8.71 14.43 0.26
C GLN A 218 9.82 14.99 -0.63
N ARG A 219 10.78 14.16 -1.04
CA ARG A 219 11.85 14.56 -1.95
C ARG A 219 11.27 14.99 -3.29
N ILE A 220 10.41 14.17 -3.88
CA ILE A 220 9.72 14.49 -5.14
C ILE A 220 8.91 15.80 -5.00
N TRP A 221 8.18 15.98 -3.90
CA TRP A 221 7.39 17.18 -3.64
C TRP A 221 8.26 18.43 -3.54
N GLN A 222 9.43 18.31 -2.93
CA GLN A 222 10.36 19.41 -2.79
C GLN A 222 10.91 19.83 -4.16
N ASP A 223 11.34 18.87 -4.96
CA ASP A 223 11.88 19.14 -6.29
C ASP A 223 10.82 19.76 -7.20
N LEU A 224 9.56 19.27 -7.15
CA LEU A 224 8.44 19.87 -7.90
C LEU A 224 8.17 21.33 -7.55
N LYS A 225 8.50 21.78 -6.33
CA LYS A 225 8.30 23.17 -5.89
C LYS A 225 9.37 24.13 -6.40
N TYR A 226 10.59 23.67 -6.51
CA TYR A 226 11.73 24.54 -6.77
C TYR A 226 12.26 24.43 -8.20
N GLU A 227 12.42 23.23 -8.71
CA GLU A 227 12.91 22.97 -10.05
C GLU A 227 12.35 21.64 -10.55
N ILE A 228 11.54 21.67 -11.61
CA ILE A 228 10.99 20.45 -12.19
C ILE A 228 12.11 19.77 -12.99
N ASP A 229 12.78 18.83 -12.35
CA ASP A 229 13.84 18.01 -12.91
C ASP A 229 13.28 16.70 -13.48
N PRO A 230 13.66 16.28 -14.70
CA PRO A 230 13.25 15.00 -15.26
C PRO A 230 13.68 13.76 -14.46
N THR A 231 14.54 13.88 -13.45
CA THR A 231 14.82 12.81 -12.48
C THR A 231 13.55 12.30 -11.83
N ILE A 232 12.55 13.16 -11.59
CA ILE A 232 11.25 12.75 -11.06
C ILE A 232 10.56 11.74 -11.99
N ALA A 233 10.62 11.97 -13.31
CA ALA A 233 10.06 11.03 -14.29
C ALA A 233 10.86 9.71 -14.33
N ALA A 234 12.18 9.75 -14.13
CA ALA A 234 13.01 8.55 -14.03
C ALA A 234 12.63 7.73 -12.78
N VAL A 235 12.50 8.39 -11.62
CA VAL A 235 12.03 7.74 -10.38
C VAL A 235 10.63 7.12 -10.57
N GLY A 236 9.69 7.89 -11.12
CA GLY A 236 8.33 7.41 -11.42
C GLY A 236 8.34 6.18 -12.35
N SER A 237 9.18 6.21 -13.40
CA SER A 237 9.32 5.07 -14.33
C SER A 237 9.88 3.82 -13.64
N VAL A 238 10.87 3.97 -12.76
CA VAL A 238 11.42 2.85 -11.97
C VAL A 238 10.32 2.25 -11.09
N LEU A 239 9.53 3.07 -10.40
CA LEU A 239 8.43 2.61 -9.56
C LEU A 239 7.34 1.91 -10.37
N ILE A 240 6.97 2.43 -11.54
CA ILE A 240 5.99 1.81 -12.46
C ILE A 240 6.51 0.43 -12.89
N ILE A 241 7.76 0.32 -13.30
CA ILE A 241 8.37 -0.92 -13.76
C ILE A 241 8.41 -1.94 -12.62
N ILE A 242 8.87 -1.56 -11.43
CA ILE A 242 8.93 -2.45 -10.25
C ILE A 242 7.53 -2.94 -9.89
N THR A 243 6.54 -2.05 -9.87
CA THR A 243 5.16 -2.40 -9.55
C THR A 243 4.57 -3.35 -10.59
N PHE A 244 4.78 -3.08 -11.88
CA PHE A 244 4.32 -3.94 -12.97
C PHE A 244 4.90 -5.36 -12.88
N PHE A 245 6.21 -5.48 -12.70
CA PHE A 245 6.85 -6.79 -12.53
C PHE A 245 6.45 -7.48 -11.23
N GLY A 246 6.25 -6.73 -10.15
CA GLY A 246 5.73 -7.25 -8.89
C GLY A 246 4.34 -7.88 -9.03
N ILE A 247 3.42 -7.20 -9.71
CA ILE A 247 2.07 -7.72 -9.99
C ILE A 247 2.15 -8.94 -10.92
N LEU A 248 2.95 -8.86 -11.98
CA LEU A 248 3.13 -9.97 -12.93
C LEU A 248 3.63 -11.22 -12.21
N PHE A 249 4.67 -11.08 -11.40
CA PHE A 249 5.25 -12.18 -10.63
C PHE A 249 4.26 -12.76 -9.61
N GLY A 250 3.53 -11.89 -8.89
CA GLY A 250 2.48 -12.31 -7.96
C GLY A 250 1.37 -13.13 -8.63
N THR A 251 0.93 -12.71 -9.82
CA THR A 251 -0.10 -13.46 -10.58
C THR A 251 0.39 -14.80 -11.09
N LEU A 252 1.66 -14.89 -11.50
CA LEU A 252 2.28 -16.14 -11.93
C LEU A 252 2.37 -17.16 -10.78
N ILE A 253 2.79 -16.71 -9.59
CA ILE A 253 2.85 -17.56 -8.39
C ILE A 253 1.46 -18.08 -8.03
N GLN A 254 0.43 -17.20 -8.02
CA GLN A 254 -0.94 -17.61 -7.72
C GLN A 254 -1.48 -18.65 -8.70
N LYS A 255 -1.22 -18.49 -10.00
CA LYS A 255 -1.60 -19.49 -11.02
C LYS A 255 -0.95 -20.85 -10.75
N LYS A 256 0.33 -20.86 -10.43
CA LYS A 256 1.07 -22.09 -10.12
C LYS A 256 0.51 -22.79 -8.88
N SER A 257 0.21 -22.04 -7.83
CA SER A 257 -0.37 -22.57 -6.59
C SER A 257 -1.75 -23.19 -6.82
N ARG A 258 -2.63 -22.52 -7.58
CA ARG A 258 -3.95 -23.06 -7.93
C ARG A 258 -3.87 -24.33 -8.76
N LYS A 259 -2.89 -24.46 -9.67
CA LYS A 259 -2.70 -25.65 -10.48
C LYS A 259 -2.30 -26.85 -9.62
N ILE A 260 -1.33 -26.66 -8.72
CA ILE A 260 -0.88 -27.71 -7.79
C ILE A 260 -2.02 -28.18 -6.87
N PHE A 261 -2.91 -27.28 -6.45
CA PHE A 261 -4.06 -27.64 -5.60
C PHE A 261 -5.12 -28.44 -6.36
N ARG A 262 -5.33 -28.14 -7.65
CA ARG A 262 -6.25 -28.87 -8.53
C ARG A 262 -5.74 -30.28 -8.91
N GLU A 263 -4.44 -30.48 -8.99
CA GLU A 263 -3.82 -31.77 -9.32
C GLU A 263 -3.75 -32.73 -8.10
N LYS A 264 -4.04 -32.21 -6.89
CA LYS A 264 -4.05 -33.00 -5.65
C LYS A 264 -5.45 -33.36 -5.13
N LEU A 265 -6.51 -32.92 -5.81
CA LEU A 265 -7.92 -33.28 -5.59
C LEU A 265 -8.38 -34.22 -6.70
#